data_51f02443a65b9f026b808f83680471de
#
_entry.id   51f02443a65b9f026b808f83680471de
#
_cell.length_a   1.000
_cell.length_b   1.000
_cell.length_c   1.000
_cell.angle_alpha   90.00
_cell.angle_beta   90.00
_cell.angle_gamma   90.00
#
_symmetry.space_group_name_H-M   'P 1'
#
loop_
_entity.id
_entity.type
_entity.pdbx_description
1 polymer ?
#
loop_
_entity_poly.entity_id
_entity_poly.type
_entity_poly.pdbx_seq_one_letter_code
_entity_poly.pdbx_strand_id
1 'polypeptide(L)'
;MTNDQKAKLAEMWEILFQTFDDPETAHKRAEEHERALSRSSTVSDHGGSHAGPDGAPAHAPKDDHAKAEKAQREEQAALRELLTKYGPDEMRKNFWYFVGPDYPDMLVLKFLRARKWNVHRAVAMLARCIKWRMESHVLDIIAKGDLGLSQEDEHWNQQGESGKVFCWAANENMKPVVYINVAKHLTKGQPSSTMTNFVIMCAESFRSLVTHPNDKVLIVFNLHG
;
A
#
# COMPACT_ATOMS: atom_id res chain seq x y z
N MET A 1 20.26 5.43 6.92
CA MET A 1 19.33 6.58 6.94
C MET A 1 20.09 7.87 7.23
N THR A 2 19.78 8.93 6.49
CA THR A 2 20.31 10.30 6.76
C THR A 2 19.57 10.91 7.97
N ASN A 3 20.10 12.02 8.50
CA ASN A 3 19.43 12.73 9.61
C ASN A 3 18.04 13.26 9.19
N ASP A 4 17.90 13.78 7.96
CA ASP A 4 16.61 14.20 7.40
C ASP A 4 15.61 13.01 7.33
N GLN A 5 16.06 11.84 6.91
CA GLN A 5 15.23 10.65 6.87
C GLN A 5 14.78 10.16 8.25
N LYS A 6 15.65 10.30 9.26
CA LYS A 6 15.29 10.01 10.65
C LYS A 6 14.24 10.99 11.18
N ALA A 7 14.39 12.27 10.87
CA ALA A 7 13.43 13.31 11.25
C ALA A 7 12.04 13.03 10.63
N LYS A 8 11.99 12.67 9.34
CA LYS A 8 10.73 12.31 8.67
C LYS A 8 10.09 11.03 9.19
N LEU A 9 10.87 10.06 9.63
CA LEU A 9 10.34 8.89 10.30
C LEU A 9 9.70 9.26 11.64
N ALA A 10 10.37 10.09 12.44
CA ALA A 10 9.83 10.58 13.71
C ALA A 10 8.55 11.41 13.49
N GLU A 11 8.53 12.30 12.50
CA GLU A 11 7.36 13.10 12.11
C GLU A 11 6.18 12.18 11.72
N MET A 12 6.41 11.13 10.93
CA MET A 12 5.34 10.20 10.56
C MET A 12 4.78 9.46 11.77
N TRP A 13 5.63 9.06 12.72
CA TRP A 13 5.18 8.45 13.97
C TRP A 13 4.36 9.41 14.82
N GLU A 14 4.81 10.66 14.92
CA GLU A 14 4.06 11.70 15.64
C GLU A 14 2.66 11.89 15.07
N ILE A 15 2.52 11.98 13.74
CA ILE A 15 1.22 12.10 13.08
C ILE A 15 0.35 10.84 13.33
N LEU A 16 0.94 9.65 13.27
CA LEU A 16 0.20 8.41 13.52
C LEU A 16 -0.31 8.33 14.96
N PHE A 17 0.52 8.61 15.95
CA PHE A 17 0.10 8.62 17.35
C PHE A 17 -0.97 9.67 17.62
N GLN A 18 -0.81 10.89 17.11
CA GLN A 18 -1.84 11.92 17.21
C GLN A 18 -3.16 11.48 16.55
N THR A 19 -3.09 10.80 15.40
CA THR A 19 -4.27 10.25 14.72
C THR A 19 -4.97 9.17 15.57
N PHE A 20 -4.20 8.38 16.33
CA PHE A 20 -4.75 7.34 17.18
C PHE A 20 -5.34 7.86 18.49
N ASP A 21 -4.79 8.95 19.05
CA ASP A 21 -5.12 9.45 20.37
C ASP A 21 -6.10 10.65 20.34
N ASP A 22 -6.07 11.43 19.24
CA ASP A 22 -6.95 12.61 19.08
C ASP A 22 -7.49 12.71 17.64
N PRO A 23 -8.66 12.11 17.39
CA PRO A 23 -9.27 12.10 16.08
C PRO A 23 -9.71 13.49 15.57
N GLU A 24 -10.07 14.43 16.45
CA GLU A 24 -10.48 15.78 16.03
C GLU A 24 -9.30 16.56 15.48
N THR A 25 -8.14 16.47 16.11
CA THR A 25 -6.92 17.10 15.63
C THR A 25 -6.43 16.45 14.34
N ALA A 26 -6.56 15.15 14.20
CA ALA A 26 -6.23 14.44 12.96
C ALA A 26 -7.12 14.88 11.79
N HIS A 27 -8.43 15.05 12.02
CA HIS A 27 -9.37 15.58 11.02
C HIS A 27 -9.04 17.02 10.60
N LYS A 28 -8.81 17.90 11.55
CA LYS A 28 -8.44 19.30 11.27
C LYS A 28 -7.17 19.40 10.43
N ARG A 29 -6.13 18.65 10.77
CA ARG A 29 -4.87 18.63 10.01
C ARG A 29 -5.05 18.10 8.59
N ALA A 30 -5.84 17.06 8.39
CA ALA A 30 -6.14 16.53 7.07
C ALA A 30 -6.85 17.58 6.20
N GLU A 31 -7.78 18.33 6.76
CA GLU A 31 -8.48 19.43 6.08
C GLU A 31 -7.55 20.62 5.78
N GLU A 32 -6.71 21.02 6.72
CA GLU A 32 -5.75 22.12 6.54
C GLU A 32 -4.74 21.80 5.44
N HIS A 33 -4.24 20.58 5.41
CA HIS A 33 -3.32 20.13 4.37
C HIS A 33 -3.99 20.12 2.99
N GLU A 34 -5.23 19.68 2.88
CA GLU A 34 -5.99 19.71 1.64
C GLU A 34 -6.24 21.15 1.16
N ARG A 35 -6.59 22.06 2.08
CA ARG A 35 -6.75 23.49 1.77
C ARG A 35 -5.43 24.13 1.29
N ALA A 36 -4.30 23.73 1.89
CA ALA A 36 -2.99 24.20 1.46
C ALA A 36 -2.64 23.72 0.04
N LEU A 37 -2.94 22.47 -0.29
CA LEU A 37 -2.74 21.92 -1.63
C LEU A 37 -3.64 22.56 -2.68
N SER A 38 -4.90 22.82 -2.34
CA SER A 38 -5.84 23.51 -3.25
C SER A 38 -5.38 24.93 -3.56
N ARG A 39 -4.78 25.63 -2.60
CA ARG A 39 -4.21 26.97 -2.81
C ARG A 39 -2.94 26.94 -3.65
N SER A 40 -2.11 25.92 -3.54
CA SER A 40 -0.89 25.80 -4.33
C SER A 40 -1.16 25.49 -5.81
N SER A 41 -2.25 24.78 -6.11
CA SER A 41 -2.65 24.46 -7.48
C SER A 41 -3.25 25.66 -8.24
N THR A 42 -3.80 26.66 -7.53
CA THR A 42 -4.37 27.86 -8.14
C THR A 42 -3.34 28.95 -8.46
N VAL A 43 -2.13 28.89 -7.88
CA VAL A 43 -1.06 29.89 -8.08
C VAL A 43 -0.20 29.59 -9.31
N SER A 44 -0.30 28.41 -9.91
CA SER A 44 0.53 28.03 -11.08
C SER A 44 0.03 28.55 -12.43
N ASP A 45 -1.10 29.29 -12.49
CA ASP A 45 -1.71 29.68 -13.75
C ASP A 45 -1.51 31.18 -14.14
N HIS A 46 -0.63 31.90 -13.43
CA HIS A 46 -0.29 33.28 -13.79
C HIS A 46 1.20 33.53 -13.72
N GLY A 47 1.90 33.40 -14.85
CA GLY A 47 3.30 33.82 -14.95
C GLY A 47 3.93 33.67 -16.32
N GLY A 48 3.69 34.63 -17.23
CA GLY A 48 4.70 35.21 -18.11
C GLY A 48 5.31 34.36 -19.22
N SER A 49 4.80 34.54 -20.44
CA SER A 49 5.48 34.30 -21.70
C SER A 49 6.81 35.08 -21.78
N HIS A 50 7.94 34.36 -21.94
CA HIS A 50 9.09 34.86 -22.67
C HIS A 50 9.56 33.80 -23.65
N ALA A 51 9.36 34.15 -24.94
CA ALA A 51 9.87 33.41 -26.07
C ALA A 51 11.36 33.64 -26.21
N GLY A 52 12.14 32.56 -26.26
CA GLY A 52 13.50 32.51 -26.78
C GLY A 52 13.58 31.35 -27.76
N PRO A 53 14.25 31.54 -28.94
CA PRO A 53 14.22 30.53 -29.99
C PRO A 53 15.31 29.49 -29.76
N ASP A 54 14.99 28.28 -30.16
CA ASP A 54 15.82 27.16 -30.50
C ASP A 54 15.65 25.89 -29.65
N GLY A 55 14.97 24.97 -30.27
CA GLY A 55 15.45 23.60 -30.45
C GLY A 55 15.14 22.57 -29.36
N ALA A 56 14.16 21.78 -29.61
CA ALA A 56 13.84 20.41 -29.22
C ALA A 56 12.57 20.27 -28.37
N PRO A 57 11.62 19.39 -28.74
CA PRO A 57 10.41 19.19 -27.97
C PRO A 57 10.71 18.29 -26.76
N ALA A 58 10.87 18.90 -25.59
CA ALA A 58 10.78 18.18 -24.34
C ALA A 58 9.29 17.82 -24.13
N HIS A 59 8.88 16.65 -24.54
CA HIS A 59 7.65 16.01 -24.08
C HIS A 59 7.83 15.67 -22.59
N ALA A 60 7.60 16.66 -21.74
CA ALA A 60 7.32 16.40 -20.34
C ALA A 60 5.84 15.99 -20.25
N PRO A 61 5.51 14.82 -19.67
CA PRO A 61 4.15 14.30 -19.73
C PRO A 61 3.25 15.07 -18.77
N LYS A 62 2.40 15.92 -19.28
CA LYS A 62 1.30 16.56 -18.54
C LYS A 62 0.37 15.51 -17.89
N ASP A 63 0.29 14.32 -18.48
CA ASP A 63 -0.51 13.20 -17.97
C ASP A 63 0.00 12.62 -16.65
N ASP A 64 1.31 12.61 -16.40
CA ASP A 64 1.86 12.06 -15.16
C ASP A 64 1.62 12.95 -13.95
N HIS A 65 1.60 14.27 -14.13
CA HIS A 65 1.27 15.23 -13.07
C HIS A 65 -0.20 15.11 -12.66
N ALA A 66 -1.12 15.14 -13.61
CA ALA A 66 -2.56 15.01 -13.35
C ALA A 66 -2.88 13.67 -12.65
N LYS A 67 -2.22 12.59 -13.05
CA LYS A 67 -2.37 11.28 -12.42
C LYS A 67 -1.81 11.26 -11.00
N ALA A 68 -0.70 11.92 -10.75
CA ALA A 68 -0.10 12.02 -9.42
C ALA A 68 -0.97 12.86 -8.46
N GLU A 69 -1.54 13.96 -8.92
CA GLU A 69 -2.46 14.80 -8.13
C GLU A 69 -3.76 14.04 -7.81
N LYS A 70 -4.33 13.34 -8.78
CA LYS A 70 -5.51 12.51 -8.57
C LYS A 70 -5.26 11.44 -7.50
N ALA A 71 -4.14 10.72 -7.60
CA ALA A 71 -3.75 9.71 -6.61
C ALA A 71 -3.56 10.32 -5.21
N GLN A 72 -3.02 11.52 -5.10
CA GLN A 72 -2.85 12.23 -3.83
C GLN A 72 -4.20 12.61 -3.20
N ARG A 73 -5.15 13.12 -4.00
CA ARG A 73 -6.51 13.44 -3.53
C ARG A 73 -7.24 12.18 -3.03
N GLU A 74 -7.11 11.07 -3.76
CA GLU A 74 -7.69 9.78 -3.38
C GLU A 74 -7.09 9.26 -2.07
N GLU A 75 -5.78 9.39 -1.86
CA GLU A 75 -5.11 8.97 -0.62
C GLU A 75 -5.62 9.77 0.59
N GLN A 76 -5.79 11.09 0.45
CA GLN A 76 -6.30 11.94 1.53
C GLN A 76 -7.79 11.72 1.81
N ALA A 77 -8.58 11.52 0.76
CA ALA A 77 -9.98 11.15 0.93
C ALA A 77 -10.12 9.83 1.70
N ALA A 78 -9.24 8.85 1.43
CA ALA A 78 -9.23 7.59 2.13
C ALA A 78 -8.91 7.72 3.63
N LEU A 79 -8.00 8.61 4.02
CA LEU A 79 -7.71 8.88 5.44
C LEU A 79 -8.94 9.43 6.15
N ARG A 80 -9.60 10.45 5.57
CA ARG A 80 -10.82 11.03 6.15
C ARG A 80 -11.94 10.01 6.26
N GLU A 81 -12.18 9.25 5.21
CA GLU A 81 -13.20 8.22 5.19
C GLU A 81 -12.93 7.13 6.23
N LEU A 82 -11.66 6.70 6.37
CA LEU A 82 -11.26 5.74 7.38
C LEU A 82 -11.59 6.23 8.78
N LEU A 83 -11.19 7.46 9.12
CA LEU A 83 -11.42 8.05 10.44
C LEU A 83 -12.92 8.31 10.71
N THR A 84 -13.67 8.76 9.70
CA THR A 84 -15.10 9.03 9.83
C THR A 84 -15.92 7.76 9.99
N LYS A 85 -15.58 6.71 9.21
CA LYS A 85 -16.38 5.47 9.17
C LYS A 85 -16.04 4.50 10.28
N TYR A 86 -14.76 4.37 10.62
CA TYR A 86 -14.29 3.33 11.54
C TYR A 86 -13.73 3.89 12.85
N GLY A 87 -13.35 5.15 12.87
CA GLY A 87 -12.72 5.80 14.00
C GLY A 87 -11.23 5.48 14.19
N PRO A 88 -10.59 6.21 15.12
CA PRO A 88 -9.15 6.09 15.36
C PRO A 88 -8.77 4.76 16.02
N ASP A 89 -9.60 4.21 16.87
CA ASP A 89 -9.32 2.94 17.56
C ASP A 89 -9.24 1.76 16.61
N GLU A 90 -10.16 1.68 15.64
CA GLU A 90 -10.11 0.64 14.62
C GLU A 90 -8.93 0.86 13.67
N MET A 91 -8.58 2.11 13.34
CA MET A 91 -7.38 2.40 12.57
C MET A 91 -6.13 1.94 13.33
N ARG A 92 -6.00 2.27 14.61
CA ARG A 92 -4.88 1.86 15.48
C ARG A 92 -4.77 0.35 15.57
N LYS A 93 -5.86 -0.34 15.87
CA LYS A 93 -5.92 -1.80 15.95
C LYS A 93 -5.48 -2.46 14.64
N ASN A 94 -6.04 -2.03 13.51
CA ASN A 94 -5.68 -2.58 12.19
C ASN A 94 -4.25 -2.21 11.76
N PHE A 95 -3.73 -1.06 12.18
CA PHE A 95 -2.32 -0.72 12.00
C PHE A 95 -1.41 -1.73 12.70
N TRP A 96 -1.64 -2.03 13.98
CA TRP A 96 -0.82 -2.98 14.73
C TRP A 96 -0.94 -4.41 14.22
N TYR A 97 -2.11 -4.83 13.78
CA TYR A 97 -2.26 -6.11 13.07
C TYR A 97 -1.51 -6.12 11.74
N PHE A 98 -1.45 -4.98 11.05
CA PHE A 98 -0.68 -4.87 9.81
C PHE A 98 0.84 -4.88 10.07
N VAL A 99 1.32 -4.32 11.17
CA VAL A 99 2.72 -4.49 11.61
C VAL A 99 3.02 -5.98 11.81
N GLY A 100 2.17 -6.71 12.53
CA GLY A 100 2.34 -8.12 12.83
C GLY A 100 3.61 -8.37 13.66
N PRO A 101 4.39 -9.42 13.34
CA PRO A 101 5.61 -9.75 14.08
C PRO A 101 6.85 -8.94 13.66
N ASP A 102 6.72 -8.05 12.69
CA ASP A 102 7.83 -7.25 12.16
C ASP A 102 8.11 -6.00 13.01
N TYR A 103 9.24 -5.34 12.78
CA TYR A 103 9.55 -4.06 13.41
C TYR A 103 8.62 -2.97 12.86
N PRO A 104 7.93 -2.19 13.71
CA PRO A 104 6.98 -1.16 13.27
C PRO A 104 7.59 -0.14 12.32
N ASP A 105 8.84 0.28 12.58
CA ASP A 105 9.57 1.19 11.69
C ASP A 105 9.71 0.66 10.26
N MET A 106 9.82 -0.66 10.08
CA MET A 106 9.96 -1.26 8.75
C MET A 106 8.70 -1.04 7.92
N LEU A 107 7.52 -1.16 8.53
CA LEU A 107 6.26 -0.86 7.86
C LEU A 107 6.19 0.61 7.48
N VAL A 108 6.41 1.51 8.43
CA VAL A 108 6.36 2.97 8.22
C VAL A 108 7.36 3.42 7.15
N LEU A 109 8.58 2.90 7.19
CA LEU A 109 9.63 3.18 6.20
C LEU A 109 9.25 2.74 4.77
N LYS A 110 8.51 1.65 4.60
CA LYS A 110 8.02 1.22 3.28
C LYS A 110 7.14 2.30 2.65
N PHE A 111 6.23 2.89 3.41
CA PHE A 111 5.35 3.97 2.94
C PHE A 111 6.09 5.28 2.70
N LEU A 112 7.02 5.66 3.58
CA LEU A 112 7.88 6.85 3.38
C LEU A 112 8.70 6.73 2.08
N ARG A 113 9.34 5.60 1.85
CA ARG A 113 10.11 5.34 0.62
C ARG A 113 9.21 5.36 -0.62
N ALA A 114 8.03 4.77 -0.55
CA ALA A 114 7.04 4.75 -1.64
C ALA A 114 6.54 6.15 -2.01
N ARG A 115 6.55 7.09 -1.08
CA ARG A 115 6.15 8.49 -1.28
C ARG A 115 7.32 9.46 -1.29
N LYS A 116 8.54 8.96 -1.58
CA LYS A 116 9.77 9.78 -1.69
C LYS A 116 9.97 10.69 -0.48
N TRP A 117 9.72 10.15 0.72
CA TRP A 117 9.84 10.84 2.00
C TRP A 117 8.89 12.02 2.21
N ASN A 118 7.79 12.09 1.47
CA ASN A 118 6.69 13.00 1.77
C ASN A 118 5.80 12.36 2.84
N VAL A 119 5.88 12.87 4.07
CA VAL A 119 5.25 12.27 5.25
C VAL A 119 3.72 12.24 5.14
N HIS A 120 3.10 13.36 4.75
CA HIS A 120 1.63 13.43 4.64
C HIS A 120 1.09 12.46 3.59
N ARG A 121 1.76 12.34 2.44
CA ARG A 121 1.39 11.36 1.41
C ARG A 121 1.63 9.93 1.87
N ALA A 122 2.65 9.68 2.68
CA ALA A 122 2.93 8.36 3.24
C ALA A 122 1.83 7.95 4.25
N VAL A 123 1.41 8.85 5.13
CA VAL A 123 0.29 8.62 6.07
C VAL A 123 -1.00 8.34 5.32
N ALA A 124 -1.33 9.15 4.31
CA ALA A 124 -2.54 8.96 3.50
C ALA A 124 -2.54 7.62 2.73
N MET A 125 -1.38 7.23 2.19
CA MET A 125 -1.23 5.93 1.54
C MET A 125 -1.39 4.77 2.52
N LEU A 126 -0.82 4.89 3.72
CA LEU A 126 -0.97 3.90 4.80
C LEU A 126 -2.43 3.76 5.21
N ALA A 127 -3.14 4.88 5.42
CA ALA A 127 -4.56 4.89 5.74
C ALA A 127 -5.41 4.22 4.66
N ARG A 128 -5.14 4.50 3.38
CA ARG A 128 -5.79 3.82 2.26
C ARG A 128 -5.54 2.31 2.27
N CYS A 129 -4.33 1.89 2.59
CA CYS A 129 -3.99 0.49 2.70
C CYS A 129 -4.73 -0.18 3.86
N ILE A 130 -4.79 0.45 5.04
CA ILE A 130 -5.54 -0.04 6.21
C ILE A 130 -7.03 -0.14 5.87
N LYS A 131 -7.62 0.90 5.27
CA LYS A 131 -9.01 0.89 4.83
C LYS A 131 -9.31 -0.29 3.91
N TRP A 132 -8.48 -0.49 2.88
CA TRP A 132 -8.62 -1.63 1.96
C TRP A 132 -8.52 -2.98 2.68
N ARG A 133 -7.59 -3.13 3.62
CA ARG A 133 -7.45 -4.35 4.42
C ARG A 133 -8.70 -4.66 5.24
N MET A 134 -9.34 -3.64 5.81
CA MET A 134 -10.59 -3.78 6.56
C MET A 134 -11.75 -4.16 5.63
N GLU A 135 -11.92 -3.47 4.51
CA GLU A 135 -12.97 -3.71 3.52
C GLU A 135 -12.84 -5.06 2.80
N SER A 136 -11.62 -5.54 2.66
CA SER A 136 -11.31 -6.86 2.07
C SER A 136 -11.25 -7.98 3.10
N HIS A 137 -11.63 -7.73 4.35
CA HIS A 137 -11.66 -8.73 5.43
C HIS A 137 -10.34 -9.50 5.60
N VAL A 138 -9.20 -8.82 5.40
CA VAL A 138 -7.88 -9.47 5.39
C VAL A 138 -7.60 -10.21 6.70
N LEU A 139 -8.00 -9.64 7.86
CA LEU A 139 -7.78 -10.28 9.15
C LEU A 139 -8.60 -11.54 9.31
N ASP A 140 -9.83 -11.57 8.80
CA ASP A 140 -10.71 -12.74 8.86
C ASP A 140 -10.15 -13.86 7.99
N ILE A 141 -9.65 -13.53 6.79
CA ILE A 141 -9.01 -14.48 5.88
C ILE A 141 -7.76 -15.10 6.54
N ILE A 142 -6.90 -14.28 7.15
CA ILE A 142 -5.70 -14.76 7.85
C ILE A 142 -6.07 -15.62 9.05
N ALA A 143 -7.08 -15.23 9.83
CA ALA A 143 -7.53 -15.95 11.01
C ALA A 143 -8.10 -17.34 10.67
N LYS A 144 -8.81 -17.48 9.57
CA LYS A 144 -9.28 -18.77 9.07
C LYS A 144 -8.14 -19.68 8.64
N GLY A 145 -7.10 -19.08 8.08
CA GLY A 145 -5.98 -19.83 7.55
C GLY A 145 -6.36 -20.75 6.39
N ASP A 146 -5.43 -21.55 5.94
CA ASP A 146 -5.64 -22.49 4.83
C ASP A 146 -6.72 -23.53 5.14
N LEU A 147 -6.69 -24.09 6.36
CA LEU A 147 -7.67 -25.12 6.78
C LEU A 147 -9.10 -24.58 6.85
N GLY A 148 -9.31 -23.39 7.44
CA GLY A 148 -10.64 -22.81 7.54
C GLY A 148 -11.21 -22.42 6.18
N LEU A 149 -10.37 -21.87 5.30
CA LEU A 149 -10.77 -21.52 3.94
C LEU A 149 -11.10 -22.75 3.10
N SER A 150 -10.36 -23.86 3.26
CA SER A 150 -10.65 -25.11 2.55
C SER A 150 -11.95 -25.80 3.01
N GLN A 151 -12.41 -25.54 4.23
CA GLN A 151 -13.69 -26.02 4.73
C GLN A 151 -14.89 -25.19 4.23
N GLU A 152 -14.68 -23.92 3.95
CA GLU A 152 -15.73 -23.01 3.50
C GLU A 152 -15.87 -22.94 1.97
N ASP A 153 -14.81 -23.23 1.23
CA ASP A 153 -14.72 -23.08 -0.22
C ASP A 153 -14.13 -24.32 -0.89
N GLU A 154 -14.98 -25.08 -1.57
CA GLU A 154 -14.61 -26.32 -2.27
C GLU A 154 -13.54 -26.12 -3.37
N HIS A 155 -13.41 -24.89 -3.89
CA HIS A 155 -12.42 -24.56 -4.91
C HIS A 155 -11.06 -24.13 -4.31
N TRP A 156 -10.97 -23.98 -2.98
CA TRP A 156 -9.78 -23.47 -2.32
C TRP A 156 -8.54 -24.31 -2.59
N ASN A 157 -8.62 -25.61 -2.36
CA ASN A 157 -7.50 -26.53 -2.51
C ASN A 157 -6.95 -26.53 -3.94
N GLN A 158 -7.83 -26.40 -4.94
CA GLN A 158 -7.42 -26.32 -6.35
C GLN A 158 -6.49 -25.12 -6.61
N GLN A 159 -6.64 -24.02 -5.86
CA GLN A 159 -5.77 -22.84 -6.02
C GLN A 159 -4.34 -23.13 -5.57
N GLY A 160 -4.18 -23.76 -4.41
CA GLY A 160 -2.87 -24.16 -3.86
C GLY A 160 -2.23 -25.27 -4.68
N GLU A 161 -2.98 -26.32 -4.99
CA GLU A 161 -2.49 -27.51 -5.72
C GLU A 161 -2.16 -27.22 -7.17
N SER A 162 -2.73 -26.17 -7.75
CA SER A 162 -2.40 -25.77 -9.15
C SER A 162 -0.94 -25.44 -9.36
N GLY A 163 -0.21 -25.07 -8.32
CA GLY A 163 1.18 -24.62 -8.41
C GLY A 163 1.32 -23.31 -9.20
N LYS A 164 0.23 -22.51 -9.29
CA LYS A 164 0.28 -21.21 -9.98
C LYS A 164 1.07 -20.15 -9.23
N VAL A 165 1.12 -20.24 -7.90
CA VAL A 165 1.91 -19.35 -7.06
C VAL A 165 2.61 -20.17 -5.99
N PHE A 166 3.92 -20.01 -5.87
CA PHE A 166 4.71 -20.63 -4.82
C PHE A 166 5.97 -19.82 -4.51
N CYS A 167 6.45 -19.95 -3.28
CA CYS A 167 7.74 -19.41 -2.89
C CYS A 167 8.79 -20.52 -2.97
N TRP A 168 9.89 -20.27 -3.63
CA TRP A 168 10.98 -21.22 -3.75
C TRP A 168 12.31 -20.55 -3.43
N ALA A 169 12.92 -20.98 -2.32
CA ALA A 169 14.23 -20.52 -1.89
C ALA A 169 14.36 -18.99 -1.70
N ALA A 170 15.57 -18.53 -1.54
CA ALA A 170 15.94 -17.12 -1.53
C ALA A 170 17.09 -16.93 -2.51
N ASN A 171 17.22 -15.72 -3.05
CA ASN A 171 18.37 -15.38 -3.89
C ASN A 171 19.65 -15.20 -3.04
N GLU A 172 20.78 -14.94 -3.69
CA GLU A 172 22.10 -14.72 -3.04
C GLU A 172 22.10 -13.60 -1.99
N ASN A 173 21.13 -12.65 -2.07
CA ASN A 173 20.91 -11.59 -1.09
C ASN A 173 19.85 -11.95 -0.04
N MET A 174 19.52 -13.22 0.11
CA MET A 174 18.52 -13.75 1.05
C MET A 174 17.11 -13.18 0.85
N LYS A 175 16.77 -12.69 -0.34
CA LYS A 175 15.41 -12.22 -0.65
C LYS A 175 14.57 -13.40 -1.10
N PRO A 176 13.37 -13.60 -0.53
CA PRO A 176 12.44 -14.62 -0.97
C PRO A 176 12.11 -14.48 -2.47
N VAL A 177 12.04 -15.60 -3.18
CA VAL A 177 11.68 -15.64 -4.60
C VAL A 177 10.31 -16.28 -4.74
N VAL A 178 9.36 -15.51 -5.26
CA VAL A 178 7.99 -15.95 -5.54
C VAL A 178 7.83 -16.17 -7.03
N TYR A 179 7.35 -17.34 -7.42
CA TYR A 179 7.03 -17.68 -8.80
C TYR A 179 5.52 -17.60 -9.02
N ILE A 180 5.11 -16.95 -10.11
CA ILE A 180 3.72 -16.86 -10.56
C ILE A 180 3.64 -17.46 -11.96
N ASN A 181 3.04 -18.64 -12.07
CA ASN A 181 2.83 -19.34 -13.36
C ASN A 181 1.47 -18.94 -13.91
N VAL A 182 1.45 -18.01 -14.85
CA VAL A 182 0.20 -17.46 -15.40
C VAL A 182 -0.62 -18.52 -16.14
N ALA A 183 0.03 -19.42 -16.87
CA ALA A 183 -0.63 -20.52 -17.60
C ALA A 183 -1.44 -21.48 -16.69
N LYS A 184 -1.10 -21.55 -15.40
CA LYS A 184 -1.82 -22.38 -14.43
C LYS A 184 -3.01 -21.66 -13.77
N HIS A 185 -3.30 -20.43 -14.21
CA HIS A 185 -4.44 -19.70 -13.68
C HIS A 185 -5.74 -20.25 -14.25
N LEU A 186 -6.60 -20.71 -13.33
CA LEU A 186 -7.95 -21.20 -13.67
C LEU A 186 -8.87 -20.01 -13.87
N THR A 187 -9.28 -19.74 -15.11
CA THR A 187 -10.13 -18.59 -15.44
C THR A 187 -11.64 -18.88 -15.37
N LYS A 188 -12.02 -20.15 -15.29
CA LYS A 188 -13.42 -20.59 -15.32
C LYS A 188 -13.72 -21.60 -14.21
N GLY A 189 -14.98 -21.65 -13.80
CA GLY A 189 -15.45 -22.69 -12.89
C GLY A 189 -15.20 -22.43 -11.41
N GLN A 190 -14.83 -21.20 -11.03
CA GLN A 190 -14.61 -20.82 -9.64
C GLN A 190 -15.18 -19.43 -9.35
N PRO A 191 -15.67 -19.16 -8.13
CA PRO A 191 -16.09 -17.82 -7.69
C PRO A 191 -14.90 -16.83 -7.68
N SER A 192 -15.16 -15.57 -7.99
CA SER A 192 -14.14 -14.52 -7.90
C SER A 192 -13.64 -14.30 -6.46
N SER A 193 -14.48 -14.58 -5.46
CA SER A 193 -14.12 -14.53 -4.04
C SER A 193 -13.01 -15.51 -3.68
N THR A 194 -13.03 -16.74 -4.19
CA THR A 194 -11.98 -17.74 -4.02
C THR A 194 -10.62 -17.17 -4.45
N MET A 195 -10.60 -16.58 -5.65
CA MET A 195 -9.37 -16.00 -6.18
C MET A 195 -8.89 -14.80 -5.36
N THR A 196 -9.81 -13.94 -4.93
CA THR A 196 -9.48 -12.79 -4.08
C THR A 196 -8.88 -13.24 -2.75
N ASN A 197 -9.51 -14.19 -2.07
CA ASN A 197 -9.03 -14.74 -0.81
C ASN A 197 -7.67 -15.42 -0.98
N PHE A 198 -7.49 -16.16 -2.08
CA PHE A 198 -6.22 -16.81 -2.38
C PHE A 198 -5.08 -15.80 -2.60
N VAL A 199 -5.32 -14.73 -3.36
CA VAL A 199 -4.32 -13.66 -3.56
C VAL A 199 -3.97 -12.98 -2.26
N ILE A 200 -4.97 -12.69 -1.41
CA ILE A 200 -4.74 -12.08 -0.08
C ILE A 200 -3.90 -13.01 0.80
N MET A 201 -4.26 -14.29 0.87
CA MET A 201 -3.50 -15.28 1.66
C MET A 201 -2.06 -15.42 1.17
N CYS A 202 -1.84 -15.51 -0.13
CA CYS A 202 -0.49 -15.54 -0.71
C CYS A 202 0.29 -14.27 -0.37
N ALA A 203 -0.31 -13.09 -0.53
CA ALA A 203 0.35 -11.82 -0.26
C ALA A 203 0.76 -11.69 1.22
N GLU A 204 -0.11 -12.09 2.15
CA GLU A 204 0.19 -12.07 3.58
C GLU A 204 1.24 -13.14 3.98
N SER A 205 1.18 -14.32 3.37
CA SER A 205 2.20 -15.35 3.56
C SER A 205 3.58 -14.89 3.08
N PHE A 206 3.65 -14.27 1.89
CA PHE A 206 4.92 -13.73 1.38
C PHE A 206 5.41 -12.54 2.19
N ARG A 207 4.51 -11.72 2.72
CA ARG A 207 4.85 -10.61 3.62
C ARG A 207 5.55 -11.11 4.89
N SER A 208 5.14 -12.24 5.43
CA SER A 208 5.77 -12.83 6.63
C SER A 208 7.19 -13.34 6.36
N LEU A 209 7.55 -13.60 5.11
CA LEU A 209 8.91 -13.97 4.71
C LEU A 209 9.83 -12.75 4.53
N VAL A 210 9.26 -11.55 4.42
CA VAL A 210 10.00 -10.30 4.19
C VAL A 210 10.20 -9.59 5.53
N THR A 211 11.11 -10.14 6.33
CA THR A 211 11.47 -9.59 7.64
C THR A 211 12.84 -8.91 7.61
N HIS A 212 13.10 -8.06 8.62
CA HIS A 212 14.40 -7.39 8.74
C HIS A 212 15.56 -8.40 8.68
N PRO A 213 16.67 -8.13 7.96
CA PRO A 213 17.00 -6.89 7.25
C PRO A 213 16.41 -6.78 5.84
N ASN A 214 15.72 -7.80 5.36
CA ASN A 214 15.13 -7.82 4.02
C ASN A 214 13.77 -7.12 4.01
N ASP A 215 13.58 -6.19 3.09
CA ASP A 215 12.33 -5.44 2.90
C ASP A 215 11.70 -5.66 1.51
N LYS A 216 12.21 -6.66 0.78
CA LYS A 216 11.82 -6.91 -0.62
C LYS A 216 11.68 -8.40 -0.90
N VAL A 217 10.75 -8.72 -1.79
CA VAL A 217 10.58 -10.02 -2.42
C VAL A 217 10.92 -9.90 -3.90
N LEU A 218 11.51 -10.92 -4.48
CA LEU A 218 11.65 -11.05 -5.92
C LEU A 218 10.44 -11.83 -6.47
N ILE A 219 9.74 -11.26 -7.45
CA ILE A 219 8.61 -11.93 -8.09
C ILE A 219 9.00 -12.27 -9.53
N VAL A 220 8.87 -13.54 -9.89
CA VAL A 220 9.11 -14.06 -11.24
C VAL A 220 7.78 -14.43 -11.85
N PHE A 221 7.37 -13.70 -12.90
CA PHE A 221 6.20 -14.06 -13.69
C PHE A 221 6.62 -14.99 -14.84
N ASN A 222 6.14 -16.21 -14.78
CA ASN A 222 6.26 -17.15 -15.92
C ASN A 222 5.03 -16.98 -16.80
N LEU A 223 5.24 -16.35 -17.95
CA LEU A 223 4.21 -16.08 -18.96
C LEU A 223 4.16 -17.18 -20.05
N HIS A 224 5.05 -18.17 -19.95
CA HIS A 224 5.06 -19.29 -20.90
C HIS A 224 3.88 -20.21 -20.60
N GLY A 225 3.08 -20.50 -21.64
CA GLY A 225 1.91 -21.35 -21.60
C GLY A 225 1.98 -22.42 -22.65
#